data_ce39d4969714c6121fba82834b596710
#
_entry.id   ce39d4969714c6121fba82834b596710
#
_cell.length_a   1.000
_cell.length_b   1.000
_cell.length_c   1.000
_cell.angle_alpha   90.00
_cell.angle_beta   90.00
_cell.angle_gamma   90.00
#
_symmetry.space_group_name_H-M   'P 1'
#
loop_
_entity.id
_entity.type
_entity.pdbx_description
1 polymer ?
#
loop_
_entity_poly.entity_id
_entity_poly.type
_entity_poly.pdbx_seq_one_letter_code
_entity_poly.pdbx_strand_id
1 'polypeptide(L)'
;KVLKDFPFRNTWYEFTIKRLTRYATDNGFDAIAIPKGNLAANRYSKDILKIKSIDVEPMAINKMEGEVDFDGVANSKGFFIRLNDEAGEKIFERTIYGVPGDDNFFANFKDLSKDVGESNLVEIQQLILQADETDKIAKKLFEKTQIEGAGKGKYHLYNQTIPGYMKKYAKKWNAKVYDESFSIDDVNIDSEFKPDRMKEMPVTILELSPEMKTGVTKSSQPLFELFGTVGLSTWGAKAV
;
A
#
# COMPACT_ATOMS: atom_id res chain seq x y z
N LYS A 1 -1.91 17.92 -19.51
CA LYS A 1 -1.06 17.06 -20.38
C LYS A 1 -0.10 16.32 -19.45
N VAL A 2 -0.39 15.05 -19.14
CA VAL A 2 0.54 14.19 -18.40
C VAL A 2 1.73 13.94 -19.31
N LEU A 3 2.94 14.27 -18.86
CA LEU A 3 4.18 13.91 -19.55
C LEU A 3 4.25 12.38 -19.66
N LYS A 4 3.87 11.84 -20.81
CA LYS A 4 3.85 10.37 -21.06
C LYS A 4 5.26 9.77 -21.05
N ASP A 5 6.29 10.58 -21.31
CA ASP A 5 7.65 10.14 -21.57
C ASP A 5 8.66 10.66 -20.53
N PHE A 6 8.25 10.73 -19.25
CA PHE A 6 9.21 11.05 -18.20
C PHE A 6 10.22 9.89 -18.09
N PRO A 7 11.50 10.12 -18.45
CA PRO A 7 12.52 9.10 -18.32
C PRO A 7 12.58 8.65 -16.84
N PHE A 8 12.68 7.34 -16.61
CA PHE A 8 12.77 6.74 -15.28
C PHE A 8 11.50 6.70 -14.44
N ARG A 9 10.33 6.91 -15.03
CA ARG A 9 9.04 6.85 -14.32
C ARG A 9 8.90 5.60 -13.44
N ASN A 10 9.39 4.46 -13.93
CA ASN A 10 9.26 3.16 -13.25
C ASN A 10 10.54 2.72 -12.51
N THR A 11 11.65 3.44 -12.65
CA THR A 11 12.97 3.05 -12.11
C THR A 11 13.66 4.15 -11.29
N TRP A 12 12.97 5.26 -11.02
CA TRP A 12 13.53 6.38 -10.25
C TRP A 12 14.08 5.97 -8.87
N TYR A 13 13.46 4.96 -8.23
CA TYR A 13 13.91 4.44 -6.93
C TYR A 13 15.27 3.75 -7.02
N GLU A 14 15.60 3.13 -8.14
CA GLU A 14 16.92 2.51 -8.37
C GLU A 14 18.00 3.58 -8.35
N PHE A 15 17.75 4.69 -9.08
CA PHE A 15 18.63 5.85 -9.07
C PHE A 15 18.77 6.42 -7.65
N THR A 16 17.67 6.56 -6.93
CA THR A 16 17.66 7.10 -5.56
C THR A 16 18.50 6.23 -4.62
N ILE A 17 18.32 4.91 -4.64
CA ILE A 17 19.11 4.00 -3.79
C ILE A 17 20.60 4.06 -4.13
N LYS A 18 20.97 4.07 -5.41
CA LYS A 18 22.39 4.22 -5.82
C LYS A 18 23.00 5.54 -5.31
N ARG A 19 22.26 6.64 -5.42
CA ARG A 19 22.70 7.97 -4.92
C ARG A 19 22.80 8.00 -3.40
N LEU A 20 21.84 7.43 -2.69
CA LEU A 20 21.88 7.33 -1.23
C LEU A 20 23.05 6.45 -0.76
N THR A 21 23.31 5.33 -1.45
CA THR A 21 24.44 4.46 -1.14
C THR A 21 25.76 5.21 -1.30
N ARG A 22 25.92 5.98 -2.38
CA ARG A 22 27.10 6.82 -2.59
C ARG A 22 27.22 7.89 -1.51
N TYR A 23 26.16 8.63 -1.24
CA TYR A 23 26.14 9.66 -0.21
C TYR A 23 26.48 9.09 1.16
N ALA A 24 25.86 7.96 1.55
CA ALA A 24 26.13 7.32 2.82
C ALA A 24 27.60 6.87 2.94
N THR A 25 28.17 6.33 1.86
CA THR A 25 29.58 5.93 1.82
C THR A 25 30.51 7.13 1.95
N ASP A 26 30.26 8.20 1.21
CA ASP A 26 31.11 9.41 1.23
C ASP A 26 31.06 10.14 2.58
N ASN A 27 29.99 9.96 3.36
CA ASN A 27 29.80 10.57 4.68
C ASN A 27 30.06 9.57 5.84
N GLY A 28 30.58 8.38 5.56
CA GLY A 28 31.01 7.42 6.60
C GLY A 28 29.87 6.67 7.29
N PHE A 29 28.65 6.68 6.77
CA PHE A 29 27.56 5.87 7.31
C PHE A 29 27.79 4.37 7.04
N ASP A 30 27.24 3.53 7.91
CA ASP A 30 27.34 2.07 7.81
C ASP A 30 26.11 1.40 7.22
N ALA A 31 24.99 2.11 7.14
CA ALA A 31 23.74 1.58 6.60
C ALA A 31 22.82 2.68 6.06
N ILE A 32 21.84 2.26 5.28
CA ILE A 32 20.70 3.07 4.84
C ILE A 32 19.44 2.41 5.35
N ALA A 33 18.57 3.17 6.03
CA ALA A 33 17.26 2.72 6.48
C ALA A 33 16.16 3.37 5.64
N ILE A 34 15.29 2.54 5.06
CA ILE A 34 14.13 2.97 4.29
C ILE A 34 12.86 2.60 5.05
N PRO A 35 11.96 3.55 5.34
CA PRO A 35 10.74 3.26 6.09
C PRO A 35 9.84 2.28 5.34
N LYS A 36 9.12 1.45 6.10
CA LYS A 36 8.11 0.54 5.53
C LYS A 36 6.88 1.30 5.03
N GLY A 37 6.15 0.65 4.15
CA GLY A 37 5.00 1.23 3.48
C GLY A 37 3.89 1.75 4.41
N ASN A 38 3.76 1.19 5.60
CA ASN A 38 2.82 1.71 6.60
C ASN A 38 3.14 3.16 7.00
N LEU A 39 4.42 3.46 7.28
CA LEU A 39 4.88 4.82 7.59
C LEU A 39 4.73 5.76 6.39
N ALA A 40 5.16 5.29 5.22
CA ALA A 40 5.08 6.09 4.00
C ALA A 40 3.62 6.38 3.59
N ALA A 41 2.71 5.44 3.85
CA ALA A 41 1.30 5.59 3.52
C ALA A 41 0.56 6.44 4.56
N ASN A 42 0.79 6.22 5.86
CA ASN A 42 0.17 7.00 6.94
C ASN A 42 0.53 8.50 6.87
N ARG A 43 1.67 8.84 6.27
CA ARG A 43 2.08 10.24 6.05
C ARG A 43 1.23 10.95 5.00
N TYR A 44 0.57 10.22 4.09
CA TYR A 44 -0.15 10.77 2.94
C TYR A 44 -1.62 10.35 2.85
N SER A 45 -2.03 9.31 3.58
CA SER A 45 -3.42 8.88 3.64
C SER A 45 -3.68 8.10 4.92
N LYS A 46 -4.77 8.42 5.61
CA LYS A 46 -5.15 7.77 6.87
C LYS A 46 -5.65 6.32 6.71
N ASP A 47 -5.87 5.84 5.48
CA ASP A 47 -6.76 4.71 5.28
C ASP A 47 -6.16 3.63 4.36
N ILE A 48 -5.15 2.90 4.88
CA ILE A 48 -4.81 1.60 4.31
C ILE A 48 -5.56 0.53 5.08
N LEU A 49 -6.44 -0.15 4.38
CA LEU A 49 -7.14 -1.32 4.88
C LEU A 49 -6.32 -2.58 4.58
N LYS A 50 -6.04 -3.37 5.61
CA LYS A 50 -5.41 -4.69 5.51
C LYS A 50 -6.49 -5.75 5.73
N ILE A 51 -7.19 -6.09 4.65
CA ILE A 51 -8.40 -6.89 4.70
C ILE A 51 -8.03 -8.38 4.69
N LYS A 52 -8.37 -9.10 5.74
CA LYS A 52 -8.25 -10.56 5.82
C LYS A 52 -9.58 -11.27 5.61
N SER A 53 -10.67 -10.67 6.09
CA SER A 53 -12.01 -11.19 5.82
C SER A 53 -13.03 -10.10 5.60
N ILE A 54 -14.11 -10.48 4.91
CA ILE A 54 -15.30 -9.67 4.69
C ILE A 54 -16.47 -10.46 5.24
N ASP A 55 -17.25 -9.85 6.12
CA ASP A 55 -18.50 -10.40 6.67
C ASP A 55 -19.65 -9.49 6.22
N VAL A 56 -20.73 -10.08 5.73
CA VAL A 56 -21.96 -9.39 5.36
C VAL A 56 -23.12 -10.00 6.12
N GLU A 57 -23.77 -9.21 6.94
CA GLU A 57 -24.90 -9.61 7.79
C GLU A 57 -26.18 -8.96 7.29
N PRO A 58 -27.23 -9.73 6.94
CA PRO A 58 -28.51 -9.17 6.55
C PRO A 58 -29.21 -8.58 7.78
N MET A 59 -29.85 -7.43 7.60
CA MET A 59 -30.59 -6.73 8.63
C MET A 59 -32.04 -6.51 8.20
N ALA A 60 -32.98 -6.93 9.03
CA ALA A 60 -34.37 -6.49 8.90
C ALA A 60 -34.52 -5.13 9.61
N ILE A 61 -34.91 -4.12 8.89
CA ILE A 61 -35.22 -2.82 9.49
C ILE A 61 -36.69 -2.81 9.85
N ASN A 62 -36.97 -3.12 11.10
CA ASN A 62 -38.32 -2.96 11.65
C ASN A 62 -38.61 -1.47 11.81
N LYS A 63 -39.42 -0.91 10.94
CA LYS A 63 -39.98 0.42 11.13
C LYS A 63 -41.12 0.36 12.15
N MET A 64 -41.22 1.38 13.01
CA MET A 64 -42.39 1.55 13.85
C MET A 64 -43.62 1.71 12.96
N GLU A 65 -44.77 1.14 13.38
CA GLU A 65 -46.04 1.26 12.67
C GLU A 65 -46.33 2.76 12.41
N GLY A 66 -46.37 3.13 11.12
CA GLY A 66 -46.67 4.48 10.70
C GLY A 66 -45.49 5.24 10.07
N GLU A 67 -44.25 4.77 10.17
CA GLU A 67 -43.12 5.35 9.44
C GLU A 67 -43.00 4.74 8.05
N VAL A 68 -43.22 5.51 7.02
CA VAL A 68 -42.89 5.19 5.63
C VAL A 68 -41.63 5.92 5.24
N ASP A 69 -40.71 5.25 4.53
CA ASP A 69 -39.59 5.93 3.90
C ASP A 69 -40.11 6.96 2.88
N PHE A 70 -39.29 7.92 2.52
CA PHE A 70 -39.54 8.88 1.46
C PHE A 70 -40.02 8.21 0.16
N ASP A 71 -39.75 6.93 -0.06
CA ASP A 71 -40.11 6.13 -1.23
C ASP A 71 -41.30 5.18 -0.99
N GLY A 72 -41.99 5.24 0.17
CA GLY A 72 -43.20 4.45 0.45
C GLY A 72 -43.01 2.97 0.71
N VAL A 73 -41.80 2.50 0.95
CA VAL A 73 -41.47 1.09 1.17
C VAL A 73 -41.55 0.72 2.66
N ALA A 74 -42.52 -0.12 3.01
CA ALA A 74 -42.84 -0.48 4.38
C ALA A 74 -41.83 -1.42 5.06
N ASN A 75 -40.97 -2.14 4.31
CA ASN A 75 -39.97 -3.08 4.82
C ASN A 75 -38.64 -2.83 4.10
N SER A 76 -37.74 -2.10 4.73
CA SER A 76 -36.39 -1.91 4.19
C SER A 76 -35.48 -3.02 4.69
N LYS A 77 -34.86 -3.74 3.78
CA LYS A 77 -33.69 -4.59 4.08
C LYS A 77 -32.44 -3.74 4.16
N GLY A 78 -31.47 -4.18 4.91
CA GLY A 78 -30.14 -3.61 4.95
C GLY A 78 -29.08 -4.70 5.09
N PHE A 79 -27.86 -4.33 4.80
CA PHE A 79 -26.71 -5.21 4.93
C PHE A 79 -25.63 -4.51 5.71
N PHE A 80 -25.18 -5.16 6.78
CA PHE A 80 -24.09 -4.68 7.59
C PHE A 80 -22.80 -5.32 7.11
N ILE A 81 -21.90 -4.51 6.58
CA ILE A 81 -20.63 -4.95 5.97
C ILE A 81 -19.50 -4.66 6.93
N ARG A 82 -18.73 -5.68 7.28
CA ARG A 82 -17.52 -5.57 8.09
C ARG A 82 -16.33 -6.10 7.33
N LEU A 83 -15.20 -5.38 7.42
CA LEU A 83 -13.90 -5.87 6.99
C LEU A 83 -13.01 -6.02 8.21
N ASN A 84 -12.35 -7.17 8.31
CA ASN A 84 -11.52 -7.50 9.44
C ASN A 84 -10.07 -7.76 8.98
N ASP A 85 -9.11 -7.47 9.87
CA ASP A 85 -7.69 -7.75 9.67
C ASP A 85 -7.31 -9.21 10.00
N GLU A 86 -6.01 -9.52 10.02
CA GLU A 86 -5.48 -10.85 10.35
C GLU A 86 -5.75 -11.27 11.80
N ALA A 87 -5.87 -10.32 12.72
CA ALA A 87 -6.21 -10.57 14.11
C ALA A 87 -7.72 -10.79 14.32
N GLY A 88 -8.53 -10.56 13.26
CA GLY A 88 -9.99 -10.59 13.34
C GLY A 88 -10.59 -9.29 13.84
N GLU A 89 -9.78 -8.26 14.03
CA GLU A 89 -10.24 -6.95 14.46
C GLU A 89 -10.92 -6.20 13.31
N LYS A 90 -12.02 -5.52 13.63
CA LYS A 90 -12.78 -4.74 12.68
C LYS A 90 -11.97 -3.50 12.27
N ILE A 91 -11.67 -3.38 10.98
CA ILE A 91 -10.95 -2.25 10.39
C ILE A 91 -11.83 -1.30 9.59
N PHE A 92 -13.03 -1.76 9.20
CA PHE A 92 -14.02 -0.97 8.48
C PHE A 92 -15.40 -1.56 8.72
N GLU A 93 -16.42 -0.70 8.78
CA GLU A 93 -17.81 -1.13 8.75
C GLU A 93 -18.70 -0.08 8.06
N ARG A 94 -19.71 -0.54 7.39
CA ARG A 94 -20.75 0.28 6.79
C ARG A 94 -22.06 -0.50 6.67
N THR A 95 -23.17 0.20 6.87
CA THR A 95 -24.51 -0.33 6.54
C THR A 95 -24.94 0.19 5.18
N ILE A 96 -25.47 -0.69 4.33
CA ILE A 96 -26.11 -0.34 3.08
C ILE A 96 -27.59 -0.71 3.20
N TYR A 97 -28.44 0.26 2.90
CA TYR A 97 -29.89 0.11 2.96
C TYR A 97 -30.44 -0.12 1.55
N GLY A 98 -31.49 -0.91 1.45
CA GLY A 98 -32.21 -1.20 0.21
C GLY A 98 -32.18 -2.68 -0.17
N VAL A 99 -32.87 -3.00 -1.26
CA VAL A 99 -32.91 -4.35 -1.83
C VAL A 99 -31.91 -4.43 -2.98
N PRO A 100 -31.10 -5.52 -3.08
CA PRO A 100 -30.23 -5.70 -4.22
C PRO A 100 -31.04 -5.65 -5.53
N GLY A 101 -30.70 -4.68 -6.41
CA GLY A 101 -31.42 -4.46 -7.66
C GLY A 101 -32.10 -3.10 -7.76
N ASP A 102 -32.31 -2.39 -6.67
CA ASP A 102 -32.88 -1.05 -6.67
C ASP A 102 -31.84 0.02 -7.00
N ASP A 103 -32.25 1.09 -7.69
CA ASP A 103 -31.36 2.18 -8.10
C ASP A 103 -30.68 2.86 -6.91
N ASN A 104 -31.37 3.04 -5.80
CA ASN A 104 -30.84 3.63 -4.57
C ASN A 104 -29.81 2.72 -3.89
N PHE A 105 -30.01 1.39 -3.93
CA PHE A 105 -29.02 0.43 -3.45
C PHE A 105 -27.72 0.53 -4.26
N PHE A 106 -27.80 0.60 -5.59
CA PHE A 106 -26.63 0.73 -6.44
C PHE A 106 -25.86 2.04 -6.24
N ALA A 107 -26.55 3.16 -5.98
CA ALA A 107 -25.90 4.43 -5.71
C ALA A 107 -25.06 4.37 -4.42
N ASN A 108 -25.64 3.86 -3.33
CA ASN A 108 -24.96 3.69 -2.05
C ASN A 108 -23.80 2.66 -2.14
N PHE A 109 -24.01 1.60 -2.92
CA PHE A 109 -23.02 0.57 -3.16
C PHE A 109 -21.81 1.09 -3.95
N LYS A 110 -22.05 1.93 -4.98
CA LYS A 110 -20.96 2.52 -5.78
C LYS A 110 -20.03 3.41 -4.95
N ASP A 111 -20.57 4.13 -3.98
CA ASP A 111 -19.76 4.95 -3.08
C ASP A 111 -18.82 4.11 -2.20
N LEU A 112 -19.23 2.90 -1.84
CA LEU A 112 -18.39 1.97 -1.08
C LEU A 112 -17.06 1.64 -1.78
N SER A 113 -17.03 1.65 -3.13
CA SER A 113 -15.82 1.37 -3.88
C SER A 113 -14.65 2.29 -3.55
N LYS A 114 -14.93 3.53 -3.15
CA LYS A 114 -13.91 4.52 -2.77
C LYS A 114 -13.17 4.11 -1.49
N ASP A 115 -13.88 3.43 -0.59
CA ASP A 115 -13.35 3.03 0.71
C ASP A 115 -12.68 1.66 0.64
N VAL A 116 -13.30 0.69 -0.03
CA VAL A 116 -12.87 -0.72 0.01
C VAL A 116 -12.14 -1.19 -1.26
N GLY A 117 -12.15 -0.40 -2.33
CA GLY A 117 -11.59 -0.76 -3.63
C GLY A 117 -12.53 -1.61 -4.50
N GLU A 118 -12.39 -1.51 -5.82
CA GLU A 118 -13.30 -2.18 -6.77
C GLU A 118 -13.27 -3.70 -6.69
N SER A 119 -12.10 -4.30 -6.44
CA SER A 119 -11.98 -5.76 -6.33
C SER A 119 -12.75 -6.30 -5.14
N ASN A 120 -12.68 -5.63 -4.00
CA ASN A 120 -13.44 -6.04 -2.81
C ASN A 120 -14.93 -5.73 -2.96
N LEU A 121 -15.27 -4.70 -3.74
CA LEU A 121 -16.67 -4.39 -4.04
C LEU A 121 -17.38 -5.55 -4.75
N VAL A 122 -16.71 -6.21 -5.70
CA VAL A 122 -17.25 -7.40 -6.38
C VAL A 122 -17.50 -8.55 -5.40
N GLU A 123 -16.55 -8.80 -4.49
CA GLU A 123 -16.72 -9.82 -3.44
C GLU A 123 -17.85 -9.47 -2.48
N ILE A 124 -17.96 -8.22 -2.07
CA ILE A 124 -19.05 -7.73 -1.20
C ILE A 124 -20.40 -7.91 -1.89
N GLN A 125 -20.49 -7.61 -3.19
CA GLN A 125 -21.72 -7.80 -3.96
C GLN A 125 -22.19 -9.27 -3.95
N GLN A 126 -21.26 -10.19 -4.16
CA GLN A 126 -21.59 -11.63 -4.11
C GLN A 126 -22.03 -12.06 -2.72
N LEU A 127 -21.38 -11.55 -1.68
CA LEU A 127 -21.76 -11.84 -0.29
C LEU A 127 -23.13 -11.25 0.09
N ILE A 128 -23.47 -10.05 -0.43
CA ILE A 128 -24.81 -9.46 -0.23
C ILE A 128 -25.89 -10.35 -0.85
N LEU A 129 -25.70 -10.80 -2.09
CA LEU A 129 -26.65 -11.69 -2.75
C LEU A 129 -26.80 -13.01 -1.99
N GLN A 130 -25.70 -13.60 -1.50
CA GLN A 130 -25.72 -14.79 -0.69
C GLN A 130 -26.42 -14.58 0.67
N ALA A 131 -26.17 -13.43 1.32
CA ALA A 131 -26.79 -13.09 2.60
C ALA A 131 -28.29 -12.81 2.42
N ASP A 132 -28.68 -12.17 1.33
CA ASP A 132 -30.09 -11.90 1.01
C ASP A 132 -30.87 -13.19 0.73
N GLU A 133 -30.27 -14.13 -0.01
CA GLU A 133 -30.90 -15.42 -0.34
C GLU A 133 -31.04 -16.34 0.88
N THR A 134 -30.03 -16.37 1.74
CA THR A 134 -29.98 -17.31 2.87
C THR A 134 -30.49 -16.76 4.18
N ASP A 135 -30.67 -15.45 4.30
CA ASP A 135 -30.95 -14.71 5.54
C ASP A 135 -29.93 -15.03 6.66
N LYS A 136 -28.66 -15.24 6.27
CA LYS A 136 -27.54 -15.56 7.17
C LYS A 136 -26.34 -14.72 6.83
N ILE A 137 -25.42 -14.63 7.80
CA ILE A 137 -24.13 -13.98 7.58
C ILE A 137 -23.37 -14.72 6.48
N ALA A 138 -23.02 -13.99 5.43
CA ALA A 138 -22.13 -14.45 4.38
C ALA A 138 -20.70 -13.96 4.67
N LYS A 139 -19.70 -14.82 4.46
CA LYS A 139 -18.31 -14.53 4.81
C LYS A 139 -17.34 -14.93 3.73
N LYS A 140 -16.36 -14.04 3.47
CA LYS A 140 -15.19 -14.33 2.65
C LYS A 140 -13.93 -14.23 3.48
N LEU A 141 -13.10 -15.28 3.45
CA LEU A 141 -11.75 -15.29 3.99
C LEU A 141 -10.75 -15.28 2.83
N PHE A 142 -9.81 -14.34 2.84
CA PHE A 142 -8.76 -14.28 1.84
C PHE A 142 -7.56 -15.13 2.28
N GLU A 143 -6.95 -15.86 1.35
CA GLU A 143 -5.70 -16.58 1.61
C GLU A 143 -4.59 -15.62 2.02
N LYS A 144 -4.46 -14.53 1.28
CA LYS A 144 -3.51 -13.43 1.55
C LYS A 144 -4.27 -12.16 1.87
N THR A 145 -3.76 -11.41 2.87
CA THR A 145 -4.30 -10.11 3.24
C THR A 145 -4.35 -9.17 2.03
N GLN A 146 -5.53 -8.65 1.74
CA GLN A 146 -5.73 -7.66 0.67
C GLN A 146 -5.34 -6.28 1.18
N ILE A 147 -4.67 -5.49 0.36
CA ILE A 147 -4.27 -4.13 0.69
C ILE A 147 -5.07 -3.16 -0.16
N GLU A 148 -5.89 -2.34 0.47
CA GLU A 148 -6.70 -1.32 -0.20
C GLU A 148 -6.52 0.08 0.41
N GLY A 149 -6.96 1.09 -0.33
CA GLY A 149 -6.88 2.50 0.06
C GLY A 149 -5.94 3.34 -0.80
N ALA A 150 -6.00 4.65 -0.63
CA ALA A 150 -5.23 5.62 -1.41
C ALA A 150 -3.71 5.45 -1.30
N GLY A 151 -3.24 4.78 -0.24
CA GLY A 151 -1.83 4.45 0.00
C GLY A 151 -1.33 3.15 -0.62
N LYS A 152 -2.18 2.33 -1.26
CA LYS A 152 -1.84 1.00 -1.80
C LYS A 152 -0.58 0.99 -2.66
N GLY A 153 -0.47 1.94 -3.59
CA GLY A 153 0.71 2.06 -4.46
C GLY A 153 2.00 2.35 -3.70
N LYS A 154 1.94 3.20 -2.68
CA LYS A 154 3.08 3.51 -1.81
C LYS A 154 3.42 2.31 -0.92
N TYR A 155 2.40 1.65 -0.36
CA TYR A 155 2.60 0.43 0.42
C TYR A 155 3.36 -0.62 -0.38
N HIS A 156 2.95 -0.89 -1.62
CA HIS A 156 3.62 -1.81 -2.52
C HIS A 156 5.05 -1.37 -2.84
N LEU A 157 5.25 -0.08 -3.14
CA LEU A 157 6.56 0.48 -3.45
C LEU A 157 7.57 0.26 -2.30
N TYR A 158 7.21 0.62 -1.07
CA TYR A 158 8.10 0.58 0.08
C TYR A 158 8.24 -0.81 0.73
N ASN A 159 7.26 -1.70 0.58
CA ASN A 159 7.32 -3.04 1.16
C ASN A 159 7.85 -4.11 0.19
N GLN A 160 7.74 -3.88 -1.12
CA GLN A 160 8.09 -4.90 -2.12
C GLN A 160 9.11 -4.40 -3.14
N THR A 161 8.80 -3.30 -3.85
CA THR A 161 9.61 -2.84 -4.98
C THR A 161 10.99 -2.37 -4.53
N ILE A 162 11.07 -1.43 -3.60
CA ILE A 162 12.34 -0.90 -3.08
C ILE A 162 13.15 -1.98 -2.37
N PRO A 163 12.60 -2.76 -1.40
CA PRO A 163 13.35 -3.85 -0.77
C PRO A 163 13.81 -4.93 -1.74
N GLY A 164 12.99 -5.27 -2.73
CA GLY A 164 13.36 -6.21 -3.80
C GLY A 164 14.56 -5.72 -4.60
N TYR A 165 14.56 -4.45 -4.97
CA TYR A 165 15.71 -3.84 -5.64
C TYR A 165 16.95 -3.78 -4.73
N MET A 166 16.79 -3.35 -3.46
CA MET A 166 17.91 -3.31 -2.51
C MET A 166 18.58 -4.69 -2.34
N LYS A 167 17.80 -5.76 -2.24
CA LYS A 167 18.30 -7.15 -2.17
C LYS A 167 19.08 -7.53 -3.44
N LYS A 168 18.56 -7.20 -4.63
CA LYS A 168 19.24 -7.44 -5.91
C LYS A 168 20.55 -6.63 -6.00
N TYR A 169 20.51 -5.38 -5.60
CA TYR A 169 21.66 -4.46 -5.63
C TYR A 169 22.75 -4.88 -4.66
N ALA A 170 22.39 -5.25 -3.42
CA ALA A 170 23.29 -5.67 -2.36
C ALA A 170 24.10 -6.94 -2.70
N LYS A 171 23.51 -7.89 -3.46
CA LYS A 171 24.18 -9.13 -3.87
C LYS A 171 25.48 -8.92 -4.60
N LYS A 172 25.65 -7.81 -5.31
CA LYS A 172 26.88 -7.48 -6.06
C LYS A 172 28.10 -7.30 -5.15
N TRP A 173 27.87 -6.99 -3.87
CA TRP A 173 28.93 -6.70 -2.87
C TRP A 173 28.79 -7.52 -1.60
N ASN A 174 28.06 -8.62 -1.62
CA ASN A 174 27.76 -9.43 -0.45
C ASN A 174 27.25 -8.63 0.76
N ALA A 175 26.54 -7.53 0.49
CA ALA A 175 25.91 -6.68 1.50
C ALA A 175 24.59 -7.27 1.96
N LYS A 176 24.18 -6.99 3.19
CA LYS A 176 22.94 -7.52 3.78
C LYS A 176 21.78 -6.54 3.61
N VAL A 177 20.60 -7.11 3.43
CA VAL A 177 19.34 -6.38 3.46
C VAL A 177 18.37 -7.12 4.36
N TYR A 178 17.90 -6.46 5.40
CA TYR A 178 17.01 -7.03 6.41
C TYR A 178 15.99 -5.99 6.90
N ASP A 179 14.97 -6.48 7.57
CA ASP A 179 13.92 -5.64 8.16
C ASP A 179 14.21 -5.51 9.66
N GLU A 180 14.00 -4.30 10.19
CA GLU A 180 14.16 -3.97 11.59
C GLU A 180 13.12 -2.94 12.03
N SER A 181 12.96 -2.76 13.35
CA SER A 181 12.09 -1.76 13.93
C SER A 181 12.86 -0.92 14.95
N PHE A 182 12.79 0.40 14.81
CA PHE A 182 13.38 1.32 15.77
C PHE A 182 12.28 1.85 16.69
N SER A 183 12.58 1.99 17.99
CA SER A 183 11.73 2.76 18.90
C SER A 183 11.71 4.22 18.45
N ILE A 184 10.52 4.82 18.39
CA ILE A 184 10.39 6.24 18.01
C ILE A 184 11.02 7.15 19.08
N ASP A 185 11.09 6.69 20.33
CA ASP A 185 11.70 7.42 21.42
C ASP A 185 13.24 7.45 21.31
N ASP A 186 13.83 6.46 20.63
CA ASP A 186 15.27 6.39 20.38
C ASP A 186 15.70 7.17 19.12
N VAL A 187 14.74 7.59 18.30
CA VAL A 187 15.01 8.35 17.06
C VAL A 187 14.70 9.81 17.32
N ASN A 188 15.69 10.67 17.10
CA ASN A 188 15.52 12.13 17.19
C ASN A 188 14.68 12.63 15.98
N ILE A 189 13.36 12.42 16.07
CA ILE A 189 12.40 12.88 15.06
C ILE A 189 11.80 14.19 15.56
N ASP A 190 11.79 15.20 14.70
CA ASP A 190 11.13 16.47 14.96
C ASP A 190 9.67 16.22 15.39
N SER A 191 9.25 16.87 16.48
CA SER A 191 7.96 16.60 17.13
C SER A 191 6.74 16.77 16.21
N GLU A 192 6.86 17.59 15.15
CA GLU A 192 5.83 17.72 14.11
C GLU A 192 5.59 16.45 13.28
N PHE A 193 6.52 15.50 13.28
CA PHE A 193 6.45 14.27 12.51
C PHE A 193 6.22 13.00 13.35
N LYS A 194 6.09 13.11 14.67
CA LYS A 194 5.74 11.95 15.52
C LYS A 194 4.27 11.58 15.26
N PRO A 195 4.00 10.44 14.64
CA PRO A 195 2.61 9.98 14.53
C PRO A 195 2.10 9.63 15.93
N ASP A 196 1.01 10.24 16.35
CA ASP A 196 0.40 10.13 17.70
C ASP A 196 0.12 8.69 18.20
N ARG A 197 0.36 7.67 17.38
CA ARG A 197 0.02 6.27 17.67
C ARG A 197 1.10 5.25 17.33
N MET A 198 2.24 5.65 16.77
CA MET A 198 3.32 4.71 16.46
C MET A 198 4.38 4.71 17.54
N LYS A 199 4.53 3.59 18.23
CA LYS A 199 5.64 3.35 19.17
C LYS A 199 6.91 2.86 18.47
N GLU A 200 6.78 2.30 17.29
CA GLU A 200 7.87 1.68 16.53
C GLU A 200 7.87 2.16 15.08
N MET A 201 9.06 2.30 14.52
CA MET A 201 9.30 2.66 13.14
C MET A 201 9.90 1.47 12.39
N PRO A 202 9.08 0.66 11.70
CA PRO A 202 9.58 -0.45 10.91
C PRO A 202 10.28 0.05 9.63
N VAL A 203 11.48 -0.47 9.37
CA VAL A 203 12.35 -0.09 8.25
C VAL A 203 12.90 -1.31 7.52
N THR A 204 13.34 -1.13 6.28
CA THR A 204 14.25 -2.04 5.59
C THR A 204 15.64 -1.43 5.58
N ILE A 205 16.62 -2.14 6.10
CA ILE A 205 18.02 -1.72 6.19
C ILE A 205 18.84 -2.33 5.05
N LEU A 206 19.65 -1.51 4.40
CA LEU A 206 20.76 -1.92 3.56
C LEU A 206 22.06 -1.62 4.30
N GLU A 207 22.75 -2.65 4.77
CA GLU A 207 24.08 -2.55 5.36
C GLU A 207 25.13 -2.29 4.27
N LEU A 208 26.02 -1.35 4.49
CA LEU A 208 27.05 -0.98 3.53
C LEU A 208 28.33 -1.78 3.85
N SER A 209 28.51 -2.93 3.18
CA SER A 209 29.74 -3.73 3.34
C SER A 209 30.99 -2.95 2.90
N PRO A 210 32.19 -3.29 3.40
CA PRO A 210 33.45 -2.68 2.96
C PRO A 210 33.66 -2.77 1.44
N GLU A 211 33.26 -3.90 0.85
CA GLU A 211 33.31 -4.13 -0.60
C GLU A 211 32.36 -3.17 -1.34
N MET A 212 31.16 -2.97 -0.80
CA MET A 212 30.19 -2.04 -1.35
C MET A 212 30.71 -0.60 -1.28
N LYS A 213 31.21 -0.18 -0.12
CA LYS A 213 31.79 1.16 0.07
C LYS A 213 32.92 1.41 -0.93
N THR A 214 33.84 0.44 -1.07
CA THR A 214 34.95 0.53 -2.00
C THR A 214 34.48 0.54 -3.46
N GLY A 215 33.54 -0.33 -3.82
CA GLY A 215 33.04 -0.45 -5.18
C GLY A 215 32.29 0.80 -5.63
N VAL A 216 31.49 1.38 -4.74
CA VAL A 216 30.70 2.59 -5.01
C VAL A 216 31.56 3.84 -5.19
N THR A 217 32.72 3.90 -4.52
CA THR A 217 33.65 5.04 -4.62
C THR A 217 34.58 4.94 -5.83
N LYS A 218 35.06 3.74 -6.15
CA LYS A 218 36.06 3.53 -7.22
C LYS A 218 35.46 3.47 -8.63
N SER A 219 34.21 3.02 -8.79
CA SER A 219 33.57 2.96 -10.09
C SER A 219 32.51 4.04 -10.21
N SER A 220 32.51 4.74 -11.37
CA SER A 220 31.32 5.48 -11.78
C SER A 220 30.20 4.46 -11.93
N GLN A 221 29.35 4.31 -10.91
CA GLN A 221 28.19 3.44 -11.03
C GLN A 221 27.34 3.96 -12.18
N PRO A 222 27.01 3.13 -13.19
CA PRO A 222 26.00 3.52 -14.14
C PRO A 222 24.73 3.76 -13.33
N LEU A 223 24.27 5.00 -13.29
CA LEU A 223 23.06 5.40 -12.55
C LEU A 223 21.83 4.66 -13.08
N PHE A 224 21.95 4.14 -14.33
CA PHE A 224 20.94 3.34 -14.99
C PHE A 224 21.59 2.07 -15.55
N GLU A 225 20.99 0.91 -15.36
CA GLU A 225 21.28 -0.23 -16.21
C GLU A 225 20.68 0.09 -17.58
N LEU A 226 21.53 0.40 -18.57
CA LEU A 226 21.11 0.42 -19.95
C LEU A 226 20.58 -0.95 -20.28
N PHE A 227 19.31 -1.05 -20.57
CA PHE A 227 18.68 -2.26 -21.08
C PHE A 227 19.34 -2.64 -22.39
N GLY A 228 20.08 -3.73 -22.39
CA GLY A 228 20.72 -4.31 -23.56
C GLY A 228 21.94 -3.51 -24.02
N THR A 229 23.04 -4.20 -24.18
CA THR A 229 24.24 -3.76 -24.89
C THR A 229 23.95 -3.41 -26.35
N VAL A 230 23.24 -2.30 -26.57
CA VAL A 230 23.27 -1.64 -27.86
C VAL A 230 24.28 -0.50 -27.72
N GLY A 231 25.42 -0.67 -28.37
CA GLY A 231 26.59 0.13 -28.22
C GLY A 231 26.38 1.64 -28.20
N LEU A 232 26.69 2.24 -27.06
CA LEU A 232 27.12 3.62 -26.96
C LEU A 232 28.66 3.68 -27.06
N SER A 233 29.20 3.13 -28.12
CA SER A 233 30.62 3.26 -28.45
C SER A 233 30.92 4.44 -29.38
N THR A 234 30.00 5.38 -29.61
CA THR A 234 30.28 6.52 -30.49
C THR A 234 29.56 7.79 -30.11
N TRP A 235 29.80 8.28 -28.90
CA TRP A 235 29.74 9.73 -28.66
C TRP A 235 31.14 10.18 -28.26
N GLY A 236 32.05 10.01 -29.18
CA GLY A 236 33.34 10.67 -29.16
C GLY A 236 33.11 12.16 -29.34
N ALA A 237 33.51 12.95 -28.36
CA ALA A 237 33.67 14.36 -28.49
C ALA A 237 34.63 14.63 -29.65
N LYS A 238 34.15 15.20 -30.74
CA LYS A 238 34.97 15.99 -31.62
C LYS A 238 35.04 17.38 -31.02
N ALA A 239 36.13 17.61 -30.30
CA ALA A 239 36.62 18.98 -30.07
C ALA A 239 37.18 19.49 -31.40
N VAL A 240 36.72 20.65 -31.84
CA VAL A 240 37.39 21.58 -32.71
C VAL A 240 37.38 22.91 -31.97
#